data_afa026fd6212d5dfb6b6ec63aff03e28
#
_entry.id   afa026fd6212d5dfb6b6ec63aff03e28
#
_cell.length_a   1.000
_cell.length_b   1.000
_cell.length_c   1.000
_cell.angle_alpha   90.00
_cell.angle_beta   90.00
_cell.angle_gamma   90.00
#
_symmetry.space_group_name_H-M   'P 1'
#
loop_
_entity.id
_entity.type
_entity.pdbx_description
1 polymer ?
#
loop_
_entity_poly.entity_id
_entity_poly.type
_entity_poly.pdbx_seq_one_letter_code
_entity_poly.pdbx_strand_id
1 'polypeptide(L)'
;MNKKIKIFFFHPYSKIGGADLSISNLINSLSAKDYDFNFICLNKQKISSYLKKKIKIYSIKKERVSLSILDIRKILKKNININQKTIFISNQYFANIIASISLFGLKNVKKIFLERNHINELFYYNNFFNFLKKKIIKFLLNPFYKYADLVICNSKLSAIDLKKNISVPVKYIYNPTYLRKKFDKYKKGILYPYKYIINVSRFEKQKDHMTLLKSFKSIQQFTNYHLILIGYGSEEINIKNYIKNNFLEKYVKIIKNLNNALPYIKNAELFILTSVYEGLPNVIIESVALGTPVISSNCKSGPSEILLNGKGGDLFDQGDHDRLSEQIIAHYKNPNILKKKLILSQKYLFRFDQNLISKKFDKIFRSI
;
A
#
# COMPACT_ATOMS: atom_id res chain seq x y z
N MET A 1 4.51 -18.45 -33.30
CA MET A 1 4.05 -18.16 -31.94
C MET A 1 4.66 -16.82 -31.48
N ASN A 2 3.86 -15.85 -31.13
CA ASN A 2 4.38 -14.59 -30.59
C ASN A 2 5.14 -14.87 -29.28
N LYS A 3 6.42 -14.43 -29.21
CA LYS A 3 7.24 -14.60 -28.01
C LYS A 3 6.59 -13.86 -26.83
N LYS A 4 6.49 -14.50 -25.66
CA LYS A 4 5.98 -13.89 -24.43
C LYS A 4 6.78 -12.63 -24.08
N ILE A 5 6.11 -11.60 -23.56
CA ILE A 5 6.79 -10.44 -22.99
C ILE A 5 7.42 -10.87 -21.67
N LYS A 6 8.73 -10.66 -21.52
CA LYS A 6 9.45 -10.96 -20.28
C LYS A 6 9.37 -9.79 -19.33
N ILE A 7 8.92 -10.04 -18.09
CA ILE A 7 8.77 -9.00 -17.07
C ILE A 7 9.61 -9.37 -15.85
N PHE A 8 10.48 -8.44 -15.44
CA PHE A 8 11.20 -8.51 -14.18
C PHE A 8 10.59 -7.53 -13.20
N PHE A 9 10.10 -8.02 -12.05
CA PHE A 9 9.72 -7.19 -10.92
C PHE A 9 10.87 -7.11 -9.93
N PHE A 10 11.34 -5.92 -9.63
CA PHE A 10 12.32 -5.67 -8.58
C PHE A 10 11.62 -5.06 -7.37
N HIS A 11 11.54 -5.84 -6.31
CA HIS A 11 11.00 -5.40 -5.01
C HIS A 11 11.92 -5.90 -3.89
N PRO A 12 12.81 -5.04 -3.39
CA PRO A 12 13.90 -5.45 -2.51
C PRO A 12 13.51 -5.73 -1.06
N TYR A 13 12.33 -5.28 -0.64
CA TYR A 13 11.93 -5.31 0.77
C TYR A 13 11.49 -6.70 1.23
N SER A 14 11.90 -7.09 2.44
CA SER A 14 11.71 -8.46 2.98
C SER A 14 10.39 -8.68 3.73
N LYS A 15 9.71 -7.60 4.12
CA LYS A 15 8.45 -7.68 4.89
C LYS A 15 7.27 -7.53 3.96
N ILE A 16 6.36 -8.51 3.95
CA ILE A 16 5.14 -8.47 3.13
C ILE A 16 4.24 -7.32 3.59
N GLY A 17 3.80 -6.53 2.63
CA GLY A 17 2.92 -5.38 2.86
C GLY A 17 1.95 -5.15 1.70
N GLY A 18 1.22 -4.05 1.74
CA GLY A 18 0.25 -3.70 0.70
C GLY A 18 0.83 -3.62 -0.73
N ALA A 19 2.11 -3.27 -0.87
CA ALA A 19 2.80 -3.22 -2.16
C ALA A 19 2.99 -4.63 -2.75
N ASP A 20 3.40 -5.60 -1.93
CA ASP A 20 3.60 -6.99 -2.33
C ASP A 20 2.28 -7.63 -2.76
N LEU A 21 1.22 -7.42 -1.98
CA LEU A 21 -0.11 -7.89 -2.31
C LEU A 21 -0.62 -7.29 -3.63
N SER A 22 -0.35 -6.01 -3.87
CA SER A 22 -0.71 -5.34 -5.12
C SER A 22 0.02 -5.95 -6.33
N ILE A 23 1.34 -6.22 -6.20
CA ILE A 23 2.13 -6.86 -7.26
C ILE A 23 1.64 -8.29 -7.50
N SER A 24 1.39 -9.06 -6.43
CA SER A 24 0.89 -10.43 -6.54
C SER A 24 -0.49 -10.49 -7.20
N ASN A 25 -1.39 -9.58 -6.85
CA ASN A 25 -2.70 -9.47 -7.48
C ASN A 25 -2.57 -9.15 -8.98
N LEU A 26 -1.66 -8.23 -9.34
CA LEU A 26 -1.39 -7.90 -10.74
C LEU A 26 -0.89 -9.12 -11.53
N ILE A 27 0.14 -9.81 -11.02
CA ILE A 27 0.71 -11.00 -11.66
C ILE A 27 -0.36 -12.10 -11.81
N ASN A 28 -1.16 -12.33 -10.75
CA ASN A 28 -2.20 -13.36 -10.77
C ASN A 28 -3.31 -13.06 -11.80
N SER A 29 -3.58 -11.79 -12.08
CA SER A 29 -4.63 -11.36 -13.00
C SER A 29 -4.18 -11.28 -14.47
N LEU A 30 -2.87 -11.21 -14.76
CA LEU A 30 -2.33 -11.18 -16.12
C LEU A 30 -2.20 -12.61 -16.69
N SER A 31 -2.25 -12.75 -18.03
CA SER A 31 -2.17 -14.05 -18.70
C SER A 31 -0.75 -14.65 -18.66
N ALA A 32 -0.60 -15.88 -18.16
CA ALA A 32 0.67 -16.60 -18.23
C ALA A 32 1.04 -17.08 -19.66
N LYS A 33 0.10 -17.02 -20.61
CA LYS A 33 0.37 -17.30 -22.03
C LYS A 33 1.12 -16.14 -22.68
N ASP A 34 0.85 -14.90 -22.26
CA ASP A 34 1.41 -13.67 -22.85
C ASP A 34 2.68 -13.18 -22.15
N TYR A 35 2.88 -13.58 -20.87
CA TYR A 35 3.94 -13.05 -20.02
C TYR A 35 4.81 -14.13 -19.40
N ASP A 36 6.14 -13.86 -19.36
CA ASP A 36 7.14 -14.59 -18.58
C ASP A 36 7.54 -13.74 -17.36
N PHE A 37 7.02 -14.07 -16.19
CA PHE A 37 7.21 -13.29 -14.96
C PHE A 37 8.44 -13.76 -14.20
N ASN A 38 9.27 -12.80 -13.83
CA ASN A 38 10.49 -12.97 -13.04
C ASN A 38 10.48 -11.99 -11.86
N PHE A 39 10.90 -12.41 -10.69
CA PHE A 39 10.92 -11.59 -9.49
C PHE A 39 12.32 -11.50 -8.91
N ILE A 40 12.81 -10.29 -8.65
CA ILE A 40 14.11 -10.03 -8.04
C ILE A 40 13.90 -9.42 -6.65
N CYS A 41 14.50 -10.04 -5.63
CA CYS A 41 14.44 -9.57 -4.24
C CYS A 41 15.79 -9.73 -3.55
N LEU A 42 16.01 -9.03 -2.42
CA LEU A 42 17.25 -9.17 -1.67
C LEU A 42 17.32 -10.52 -0.94
N ASN A 43 16.27 -10.85 -0.23
CA ASN A 43 16.14 -12.12 0.50
C ASN A 43 14.92 -12.88 0.02
N LYS A 44 14.95 -14.21 0.16
CA LYS A 44 13.82 -15.07 -0.23
C LYS A 44 12.57 -14.62 0.52
N GLN A 45 11.64 -14.01 -0.19
CA GLN A 45 10.41 -13.46 0.38
C GLN A 45 9.30 -14.52 0.39
N LYS A 46 8.37 -14.38 1.32
CA LYS A 46 7.12 -15.17 1.35
C LYS A 46 6.15 -14.79 0.23
N ILE A 47 6.56 -13.97 -0.75
CA ILE A 47 5.68 -13.54 -1.86
C ILE A 47 5.16 -14.74 -2.66
N SER A 48 5.93 -15.82 -2.72
CA SER A 48 5.51 -17.05 -3.40
C SER A 48 4.19 -17.62 -2.87
N SER A 49 3.87 -17.42 -1.60
CA SER A 49 2.61 -17.90 -1.01
C SER A 49 1.38 -17.13 -1.50
N TYR A 50 1.56 -15.92 -2.05
CA TYR A 50 0.48 -15.10 -2.62
C TYR A 50 0.35 -15.24 -4.13
N LEU A 51 1.28 -15.95 -4.78
CA LEU A 51 1.28 -16.15 -6.22
C LEU A 51 0.59 -17.47 -6.57
N LYS A 52 -0.41 -17.39 -7.43
CA LYS A 52 -1.10 -18.55 -8.00
C LYS A 52 -0.36 -19.15 -9.19
N LYS A 53 0.62 -18.41 -9.74
CA LYS A 53 1.40 -18.80 -10.91
C LYS A 53 2.82 -19.14 -10.51
N LYS A 54 3.40 -20.13 -11.16
CA LYS A 54 4.82 -20.44 -11.01
C LYS A 54 5.64 -19.33 -11.69
N ILE A 55 6.45 -18.62 -10.92
CA ILE A 55 7.35 -17.57 -11.40
C ILE A 55 8.79 -17.86 -10.96
N LYS A 56 9.75 -17.33 -11.70
CA LYS A 56 11.16 -17.43 -11.33
C LYS A 56 11.53 -16.34 -10.32
N ILE A 57 12.07 -16.73 -9.18
CA ILE A 57 12.49 -15.81 -8.12
C ILE A 57 14.02 -15.82 -8.02
N TYR A 58 14.62 -14.64 -8.14
CA TYR A 58 16.06 -14.42 -7.96
C TYR A 58 16.26 -13.73 -6.59
N SER A 59 16.89 -14.43 -5.67
CA SER A 59 17.30 -13.90 -4.37
C SER A 59 18.76 -13.47 -4.42
N ILE A 60 19.02 -12.19 -4.17
CA ILE A 60 20.38 -11.61 -4.28
C ILE A 60 21.21 -11.85 -3.03
N LYS A 61 20.57 -12.15 -1.87
CA LYS A 61 21.21 -12.38 -0.57
C LYS A 61 22.09 -11.19 -0.11
N LYS A 62 21.58 -9.96 -0.25
CA LYS A 62 22.22 -8.73 0.24
C LYS A 62 21.35 -8.08 1.34
N GLU A 63 21.99 -7.42 2.29
CA GLU A 63 21.30 -6.73 3.37
C GLU A 63 20.74 -5.36 2.93
N ARG A 64 21.40 -4.68 2.00
CA ARG A 64 21.05 -3.33 1.56
C ARG A 64 20.76 -3.27 0.06
N VAL A 65 19.76 -2.49 -0.30
CA VAL A 65 19.34 -2.31 -1.70
C VAL A 65 20.48 -1.74 -2.56
N SER A 66 21.29 -0.82 -2.02
CA SER A 66 22.42 -0.23 -2.73
C SER A 66 23.49 -1.25 -3.16
N LEU A 67 23.62 -2.35 -2.44
CA LEU A 67 24.60 -3.41 -2.75
C LEU A 67 24.12 -4.37 -3.87
N SER A 68 22.90 -4.20 -4.37
CA SER A 68 22.29 -5.10 -5.37
C SER A 68 22.56 -4.70 -6.83
N ILE A 69 23.21 -3.57 -7.08
CA ILE A 69 23.38 -2.99 -8.43
C ILE A 69 24.02 -4.00 -9.42
N LEU A 70 25.16 -4.57 -9.05
CA LEU A 70 25.90 -5.50 -9.92
C LEU A 70 25.14 -6.82 -10.09
N ASP A 71 24.48 -7.31 -9.04
CA ASP A 71 23.71 -8.55 -9.08
C ASP A 71 22.49 -8.42 -9.99
N ILE A 72 21.75 -7.32 -9.89
CA ILE A 72 20.62 -7.02 -10.80
C ILE A 72 21.12 -7.00 -12.24
N ARG A 73 22.23 -6.29 -12.50
CA ARG A 73 22.81 -6.19 -13.83
C ARG A 73 23.25 -7.56 -14.37
N LYS A 74 23.87 -8.40 -13.54
CA LYS A 74 24.29 -9.77 -13.90
C LYS A 74 23.09 -10.66 -14.23
N ILE A 75 22.03 -10.61 -13.38
CA ILE A 75 20.78 -11.35 -13.61
C ILE A 75 20.18 -10.96 -14.96
N LEU A 76 20.08 -9.66 -15.24
CA LEU A 76 19.48 -9.17 -16.47
C LEU A 76 20.30 -9.55 -17.69
N LYS A 77 21.64 -9.30 -17.71
CA LYS A 77 22.51 -9.68 -18.82
C LYS A 77 22.39 -11.16 -19.18
N LYS A 78 22.26 -12.04 -18.18
CA LYS A 78 22.12 -13.49 -18.40
C LYS A 78 20.74 -13.89 -18.95
N ASN A 79 19.70 -13.09 -18.74
CA ASN A 79 18.31 -13.49 -19.01
C ASN A 79 17.62 -12.63 -20.08
N ILE A 80 18.22 -11.52 -20.52
CA ILE A 80 17.70 -10.71 -21.62
C ILE A 80 18.05 -11.38 -22.95
N ASN A 81 17.03 -11.48 -23.81
CA ASN A 81 17.21 -11.90 -25.20
C ASN A 81 16.84 -10.72 -26.10
N ILE A 82 17.71 -10.38 -27.05
CA ILE A 82 17.52 -9.24 -27.98
C ILE A 82 16.22 -9.37 -28.79
N ASN A 83 15.83 -10.60 -29.08
CA ASN A 83 14.61 -10.91 -29.85
C ASN A 83 13.36 -11.08 -28.99
N GLN A 84 13.41 -10.70 -27.70
CA GLN A 84 12.28 -10.80 -26.79
C GLN A 84 12.07 -9.47 -26.06
N LYS A 85 10.86 -8.89 -26.20
CA LYS A 85 10.50 -7.68 -25.45
C LYS A 85 10.66 -7.94 -23.95
N THR A 86 11.49 -7.11 -23.30
CA THR A 86 11.78 -7.20 -21.87
C THR A 86 11.37 -5.91 -21.17
N ILE A 87 10.63 -6.03 -20.09
CA ILE A 87 10.21 -4.91 -19.23
C ILE A 87 10.77 -5.14 -17.84
N PHE A 88 11.41 -4.12 -17.29
CA PHE A 88 11.86 -4.10 -15.90
C PHE A 88 10.97 -3.15 -15.10
N ILE A 89 10.38 -3.66 -14.04
CA ILE A 89 9.48 -2.92 -13.16
C ILE A 89 10.11 -2.84 -11.78
N SER A 90 10.49 -1.63 -11.37
CA SER A 90 10.99 -1.36 -10.02
C SER A 90 9.92 -0.66 -9.18
N ASN A 91 10.06 -0.72 -7.86
CA ASN A 91 9.01 -0.31 -6.94
C ASN A 91 9.57 0.51 -5.76
N GLN A 92 9.11 1.74 -5.60
CA GLN A 92 9.48 2.76 -4.59
C GLN A 92 10.76 3.54 -4.90
N TYR A 93 10.83 4.80 -4.44
CA TYR A 93 11.83 5.82 -4.76
C TYR A 93 13.27 5.32 -4.76
N PHE A 94 13.72 4.75 -3.65
CA PHE A 94 15.11 4.32 -3.53
C PHE A 94 15.44 3.13 -4.44
N ALA A 95 14.54 2.15 -4.53
CA ALA A 95 14.72 1.01 -5.42
C ALA A 95 14.70 1.42 -6.90
N ASN A 96 13.91 2.43 -7.26
CA ASN A 96 13.84 2.99 -8.62
C ASN A 96 15.17 3.68 -9.00
N ILE A 97 15.80 4.41 -8.08
CA ILE A 97 17.13 4.99 -8.28
C ILE A 97 18.18 3.87 -8.50
N ILE A 98 18.19 2.85 -7.65
CA ILE A 98 19.11 1.70 -7.80
C ILE A 98 18.85 0.95 -9.10
N ALA A 99 17.60 0.78 -9.50
CA ALA A 99 17.24 0.20 -10.79
C ALA A 99 17.79 1.02 -11.97
N SER A 100 17.68 2.36 -11.92
CA SER A 100 18.26 3.23 -12.95
C SER A 100 19.74 3.00 -13.14
N ILE A 101 20.51 2.93 -12.04
CA ILE A 101 21.96 2.68 -12.07
C ILE A 101 22.25 1.27 -12.63
N SER A 102 21.52 0.26 -12.15
CA SER A 102 21.71 -1.14 -12.56
C SER A 102 21.45 -1.35 -14.06
N LEU A 103 20.49 -0.61 -14.61
CA LEU A 103 20.03 -0.73 -16.00
C LEU A 103 20.73 0.24 -16.95
N PHE A 104 21.63 1.09 -16.45
CA PHE A 104 22.33 2.07 -17.29
C PHE A 104 23.10 1.38 -18.42
N GLY A 105 22.88 1.84 -19.66
CA GLY A 105 23.50 1.28 -20.87
C GLY A 105 22.95 -0.10 -21.31
N LEU A 106 21.95 -0.69 -20.60
CA LEU A 106 21.27 -1.88 -21.11
C LEU A 106 20.25 -1.47 -22.16
N LYS A 107 20.52 -1.85 -23.41
CA LYS A 107 19.59 -1.71 -24.54
C LYS A 107 18.50 -2.80 -24.46
N ASN A 108 17.36 -2.59 -25.13
CA ASN A 108 16.27 -3.57 -25.26
C ASN A 108 15.53 -3.92 -23.94
N VAL A 109 15.63 -3.07 -22.93
CA VAL A 109 14.85 -3.20 -21.68
C VAL A 109 14.05 -1.94 -21.44
N LYS A 110 12.74 -2.06 -21.46
CA LYS A 110 11.84 -0.97 -21.07
C LYS A 110 11.76 -0.89 -19.55
N LYS A 111 11.78 0.33 -19.01
CA LYS A 111 11.91 0.61 -17.58
C LYS A 111 10.66 1.30 -17.08
N ILE A 112 9.89 0.63 -16.24
CA ILE A 112 8.70 1.17 -15.59
C ILE A 112 8.98 1.30 -14.10
N PHE A 113 8.85 2.51 -13.56
CA PHE A 113 9.00 2.76 -12.12
C PHE A 113 7.64 2.92 -11.48
N LEU A 114 7.39 2.14 -10.42
CA LEU A 114 6.15 2.22 -9.65
C LEU A 114 6.38 3.03 -8.38
N GLU A 115 5.49 3.99 -8.12
CA GLU A 115 5.46 4.69 -6.85
C GLU A 115 4.24 4.30 -6.03
N ARG A 116 4.49 3.94 -4.77
CA ARG A 116 3.49 3.40 -3.85
C ARG A 116 3.09 4.35 -2.75
N ASN A 117 3.87 5.40 -2.55
CA ASN A 117 3.61 6.45 -1.58
C ASN A 117 3.62 7.82 -2.26
N HIS A 118 2.97 8.78 -1.65
CA HIS A 118 3.04 10.17 -2.08
C HIS A 118 4.44 10.72 -1.85
N ILE A 119 4.90 11.67 -2.69
CA ILE A 119 6.24 12.29 -2.59
C ILE A 119 6.47 12.95 -1.22
N ASN A 120 5.42 13.31 -0.50
CA ASN A 120 5.51 13.82 0.86
C ASN A 120 6.20 12.86 1.83
N GLU A 121 6.27 11.56 1.54
CA GLU A 121 7.10 10.63 2.31
C GLU A 121 8.53 11.15 2.49
N LEU A 122 9.06 11.86 1.50
CA LEU A 122 10.43 12.39 1.53
C LEU A 122 10.60 13.61 2.43
N PHE A 123 9.52 14.12 3.02
CA PHE A 123 9.54 15.28 3.94
C PHE A 123 9.28 14.91 5.40
N TYR A 124 8.99 13.63 5.71
CA TYR A 124 8.79 13.15 7.08
C TYR A 124 10.01 12.38 7.55
N TYR A 125 10.65 12.80 8.62
CA TYR A 125 11.90 12.23 9.13
C TYR A 125 11.72 11.72 10.56
N ASN A 126 12.32 10.58 10.86
CA ASN A 126 12.29 9.99 12.19
C ASN A 126 13.57 10.31 13.01
N ASN A 127 14.67 10.57 12.31
CA ASN A 127 15.97 10.94 12.87
C ASN A 127 16.84 11.62 11.81
N PHE A 128 18.02 12.11 12.21
CA PHE A 128 18.97 12.82 11.33
C PHE A 128 19.42 11.98 10.13
N PHE A 129 19.74 10.70 10.32
CA PHE A 129 20.14 9.82 9.22
C PHE A 129 19.02 9.61 8.20
N ASN A 130 17.79 9.49 8.68
CA ASN A 130 16.61 9.38 7.81
C ASN A 130 16.37 10.68 7.03
N PHE A 131 16.57 11.84 7.66
CA PHE A 131 16.52 13.15 7.01
C PHE A 131 17.54 13.23 5.87
N LEU A 132 18.83 12.95 6.15
CA LEU A 132 19.89 13.00 5.14
C LEU A 132 19.61 12.05 3.98
N LYS A 133 19.24 10.80 4.29
CA LYS A 133 18.84 9.81 3.28
C LYS A 133 17.72 10.31 2.37
N LYS A 134 16.66 10.90 2.94
CA LYS A 134 15.50 11.38 2.16
C LYS A 134 15.83 12.62 1.35
N LYS A 135 16.69 13.52 1.85
CA LYS A 135 17.23 14.64 1.06
C LYS A 135 18.04 14.14 -0.15
N ILE A 136 18.91 13.16 0.06
CA ILE A 136 19.68 12.53 -1.04
C ILE A 136 18.72 11.90 -2.06
N ILE A 137 17.74 11.12 -1.63
CA ILE A 137 16.74 10.52 -2.53
C ILE A 137 16.03 11.61 -3.33
N LYS A 138 15.58 12.69 -2.69
CA LYS A 138 14.91 13.81 -3.37
C LYS A 138 15.80 14.48 -4.42
N PHE A 139 17.07 14.72 -4.10
CA PHE A 139 18.05 15.28 -5.03
C PHE A 139 18.29 14.35 -6.22
N LEU A 140 18.34 13.04 -6.00
CA LEU A 140 18.59 12.02 -7.02
C LEU A 140 17.34 11.65 -7.86
N LEU A 141 16.13 12.11 -7.48
CA LEU A 141 14.92 11.73 -8.21
C LEU A 141 15.01 12.08 -9.69
N ASN A 142 15.09 13.34 -10.06
CA ASN A 142 15.05 13.74 -11.46
C ASN A 142 16.24 13.22 -12.27
N PRO A 143 17.50 13.29 -11.80
CA PRO A 143 18.64 12.73 -12.53
C PRO A 143 18.52 11.25 -12.86
N PHE A 144 17.92 10.44 -12.00
CA PHE A 144 17.82 8.99 -12.21
C PHE A 144 16.49 8.56 -12.83
N TYR A 145 15.40 9.28 -12.53
CA TYR A 145 14.10 8.96 -13.13
C TYR A 145 14.06 9.27 -14.63
N LYS A 146 14.87 10.19 -15.15
CA LYS A 146 14.97 10.44 -16.59
C LYS A 146 15.31 9.22 -17.43
N TYR A 147 15.84 8.16 -16.83
CA TYR A 147 16.12 6.89 -17.51
C TYR A 147 14.94 5.93 -17.53
N ALA A 148 13.81 6.26 -16.90
CA ALA A 148 12.59 5.48 -17.00
C ALA A 148 11.85 5.78 -18.32
N ASP A 149 11.25 4.78 -18.93
CA ASP A 149 10.32 4.98 -20.05
C ASP A 149 8.96 5.45 -19.56
N LEU A 150 8.57 5.08 -18.33
CA LEU A 150 7.30 5.46 -17.70
C LEU A 150 7.39 5.35 -16.18
N VAL A 151 6.77 6.32 -15.49
CA VAL A 151 6.50 6.23 -14.05
C VAL A 151 5.01 6.04 -13.81
N ILE A 152 4.64 5.11 -12.94
CA ILE A 152 3.24 4.83 -12.58
C ILE A 152 3.07 5.01 -11.08
N CYS A 153 2.23 5.97 -10.68
CA CYS A 153 1.80 6.15 -9.31
C CYS A 153 0.51 5.37 -9.04
N ASN A 154 0.30 4.96 -7.79
CA ASN A 154 -0.90 4.21 -7.39
C ASN A 154 -2.10 5.10 -7.05
N SER A 155 -1.96 6.44 -7.13
CA SER A 155 -3.04 7.40 -6.93
C SER A 155 -2.90 8.59 -7.87
N LYS A 156 -4.01 9.28 -8.16
CA LYS A 156 -4.03 10.43 -9.06
C LYS A 156 -3.23 11.60 -8.48
N LEU A 157 -3.44 11.92 -7.20
CA LEU A 157 -2.73 13.03 -6.54
C LEU A 157 -1.22 12.76 -6.44
N SER A 158 -0.81 11.52 -6.15
CA SER A 158 0.62 11.17 -6.18
C SER A 158 1.24 11.38 -7.56
N ALA A 159 0.51 11.07 -8.64
CA ALA A 159 1.01 11.28 -9.99
C ALA A 159 1.11 12.77 -10.35
N ILE A 160 0.12 13.57 -9.97
CA ILE A 160 0.13 15.03 -10.21
C ILE A 160 1.32 15.69 -9.52
N ASP A 161 1.56 15.37 -8.25
CA ASP A 161 2.63 15.99 -7.49
C ASP A 161 4.01 15.46 -7.87
N LEU A 162 4.14 14.19 -8.20
CA LEU A 162 5.41 13.64 -8.68
C LEU A 162 5.81 14.24 -10.03
N LYS A 163 4.85 14.46 -10.95
CA LYS A 163 5.10 15.07 -12.27
C LYS A 163 5.75 16.45 -12.18
N LYS A 164 5.55 17.19 -11.10
CA LYS A 164 6.21 18.50 -10.86
C LYS A 164 7.71 18.36 -10.56
N ASN A 165 8.19 17.18 -10.22
CA ASN A 165 9.54 16.90 -9.75
C ASN A 165 10.41 16.07 -10.69
N ILE A 166 9.83 15.52 -11.76
CA ILE A 166 10.53 14.68 -12.74
C ILE A 166 10.09 15.00 -14.16
N SER A 167 10.98 14.76 -15.13
CA SER A 167 10.78 15.15 -16.54
C SER A 167 10.28 14.02 -17.45
N VAL A 168 9.97 12.84 -16.89
CA VAL A 168 9.50 11.69 -17.68
C VAL A 168 7.98 11.54 -17.63
N PRO A 169 7.37 10.78 -18.55
CA PRO A 169 5.94 10.51 -18.52
C PRO A 169 5.49 9.89 -17.20
N VAL A 170 4.49 10.51 -16.55
CA VAL A 170 3.87 10.00 -15.32
C VAL A 170 2.41 9.68 -15.58
N LYS A 171 1.99 8.47 -15.21
CA LYS A 171 0.59 8.04 -15.22
C LYS A 171 0.17 7.59 -13.83
N TYR A 172 -1.14 7.51 -13.57
CA TYR A 172 -1.64 6.82 -12.40
C TYR A 172 -2.44 5.58 -12.79
N ILE A 173 -2.25 4.52 -12.03
CA ILE A 173 -3.05 3.29 -12.10
C ILE A 173 -3.23 2.82 -10.66
N TYR A 174 -4.47 2.73 -10.21
CA TYR A 174 -4.78 2.26 -8.86
C TYR A 174 -4.28 0.84 -8.60
N ASN A 175 -4.17 0.47 -7.33
CA ASN A 175 -3.81 -0.88 -6.95
C ASN A 175 -4.92 -1.87 -7.33
N PRO A 176 -4.60 -3.07 -7.86
CA PRO A 176 -5.56 -4.13 -8.14
C PRO A 176 -5.97 -4.83 -6.83
N THR A 177 -6.79 -4.17 -6.01
CA THR A 177 -7.13 -4.63 -4.66
C THR A 177 -8.47 -5.33 -4.61
N TYR A 178 -9.46 -4.83 -5.36
CA TYR A 178 -10.81 -5.35 -5.32
C TYR A 178 -11.02 -6.52 -6.28
N LEU A 179 -11.58 -7.60 -5.77
CA LEU A 179 -12.12 -8.72 -6.55
C LEU A 179 -13.37 -9.21 -5.83
N ARG A 180 -14.54 -8.99 -6.41
CA ARG A 180 -15.83 -9.25 -5.79
C ARG A 180 -15.91 -10.64 -5.13
N LYS A 181 -15.61 -11.71 -5.88
CA LYS A 181 -15.61 -13.09 -5.37
C LYS A 181 -14.71 -13.30 -4.14
N LYS A 182 -13.66 -12.50 -3.95
CA LYS A 182 -12.78 -12.57 -2.78
C LYS A 182 -13.47 -12.02 -1.54
N PHE A 183 -14.29 -10.98 -1.66
CA PHE A 183 -14.90 -10.27 -0.54
C PHE A 183 -16.28 -10.81 -0.17
N ASP A 184 -17.08 -11.24 -1.16
CA ASP A 184 -18.43 -11.78 -0.94
C ASP A 184 -18.47 -13.05 -0.06
N LYS A 185 -17.35 -13.79 0.03
CA LYS A 185 -17.23 -14.96 0.89
C LYS A 185 -17.22 -14.65 2.40
N TYR A 186 -16.90 -13.39 2.78
CA TYR A 186 -16.86 -13.00 4.19
C TYR A 186 -18.24 -12.57 4.65
N LYS A 187 -18.87 -13.39 5.50
CA LYS A 187 -20.14 -13.05 6.16
C LYS A 187 -19.86 -12.36 7.50
N LYS A 188 -20.77 -11.47 7.93
CA LYS A 188 -20.72 -10.93 9.28
C LYS A 188 -21.06 -12.07 10.27
N GLY A 189 -20.33 -12.17 11.35
CA GLY A 189 -20.48 -13.16 12.41
C GLY A 189 -20.08 -12.57 13.74
N ILE A 190 -20.03 -13.37 14.79
CA ILE A 190 -19.58 -12.95 16.12
C ILE A 190 -18.14 -13.42 16.31
N LEU A 191 -17.16 -12.51 16.29
CA LEU A 191 -15.77 -12.81 16.64
C LEU A 191 -15.45 -12.48 18.09
N TYR A 192 -16.15 -11.50 18.66
CA TYR A 192 -16.02 -11.06 20.04
C TYR A 192 -17.40 -10.75 20.62
N PRO A 193 -17.60 -10.90 21.94
CA PRO A 193 -18.87 -10.61 22.62
C PRO A 193 -19.15 -9.10 22.74
N TYR A 194 -18.27 -8.25 22.21
CA TYR A 194 -18.35 -6.80 22.27
C TYR A 194 -18.21 -6.15 20.90
N LYS A 195 -18.77 -4.96 20.75
CA LYS A 195 -18.58 -4.11 19.57
C LYS A 195 -17.18 -3.52 19.56
N TYR A 196 -16.58 -3.42 18.39
CA TYR A 196 -15.22 -2.87 18.28
C TYR A 196 -15.02 -2.03 17.02
N ILE A 197 -14.09 -1.09 17.15
CA ILE A 197 -13.48 -0.36 16.06
C ILE A 197 -12.11 -0.96 15.77
N ILE A 198 -11.63 -0.84 14.54
CA ILE A 198 -10.42 -1.55 14.12
C ILE A 198 -9.44 -0.67 13.35
N ASN A 199 -8.15 -0.86 13.59
CA ASN A 199 -7.06 -0.42 12.71
C ASN A 199 -6.23 -1.63 12.29
N VAL A 200 -5.87 -1.70 11.00
CA VAL A 200 -5.01 -2.73 10.44
C VAL A 200 -3.89 -2.04 9.69
N SER A 201 -2.72 -1.94 10.32
CA SER A 201 -1.57 -1.27 9.75
C SER A 201 -0.27 -1.67 10.46
N ARG A 202 0.88 -1.39 9.84
CA ARG A 202 2.18 -1.56 10.51
C ARG A 202 2.31 -0.55 11.65
N PHE A 203 2.88 -0.94 12.78
CA PHE A 203 3.14 -0.05 13.91
C PHE A 203 4.39 0.79 13.63
N GLU A 204 4.26 1.74 12.74
CA GLU A 204 5.28 2.66 12.30
C GLU A 204 4.80 4.10 12.50
N LYS A 205 5.69 5.05 12.72
CA LYS A 205 5.37 6.48 12.90
C LYS A 205 4.46 7.04 11.79
N GLN A 206 4.64 6.53 10.56
CA GLN A 206 3.78 6.86 9.42
C GLN A 206 2.29 6.63 9.70
N LYS A 207 1.94 5.62 10.49
CA LYS A 207 0.55 5.18 10.73
C LYS A 207 -0.12 5.88 11.91
N ASP A 208 0.65 6.63 12.67
CA ASP A 208 0.20 7.50 13.77
C ASP A 208 -0.86 6.88 14.69
N HIS A 209 -0.51 5.74 15.28
CA HIS A 209 -1.38 5.07 16.25
C HIS A 209 -1.61 5.91 17.50
N MET A 210 -0.76 6.91 17.77
CA MET A 210 -0.92 7.77 18.94
C MET A 210 -2.14 8.67 18.81
N THR A 211 -2.42 9.24 17.62
CA THR A 211 -3.66 9.97 17.34
C THR A 211 -4.89 9.08 17.58
N LEU A 212 -4.86 7.82 17.10
CA LEU A 212 -5.95 6.88 17.34
C LEU A 212 -6.14 6.55 18.83
N LEU A 213 -5.05 6.30 19.57
CA LEU A 213 -5.13 5.95 20.99
C LEU A 213 -5.58 7.12 21.86
N LYS A 214 -5.16 8.36 21.56
CA LYS A 214 -5.66 9.56 22.23
C LYS A 214 -7.14 9.73 22.00
N SER A 215 -7.60 9.66 20.75
CA SER A 215 -9.02 9.68 20.42
C SER A 215 -9.79 8.56 21.13
N PHE A 216 -9.25 7.33 21.12
CA PHE A 216 -9.91 6.19 21.78
C PHE A 216 -10.06 6.39 23.28
N LYS A 217 -9.05 6.95 23.96
CA LYS A 217 -9.15 7.33 25.38
C LYS A 217 -10.30 8.32 25.61
N SER A 218 -10.40 9.35 24.80
CA SER A 218 -11.43 10.40 24.93
C SER A 218 -12.84 9.87 24.75
N ILE A 219 -13.05 8.83 23.94
CA ILE A 219 -14.41 8.30 23.67
C ILE A 219 -14.88 7.24 24.67
N GLN A 220 -14.03 6.76 25.59
CA GLN A 220 -14.36 5.66 26.49
C GLN A 220 -15.58 5.95 27.39
N GLN A 221 -15.76 7.19 27.81
CA GLN A 221 -16.93 7.61 28.62
C GLN A 221 -18.21 7.80 27.80
N PHE A 222 -18.13 7.81 26.46
CA PHE A 222 -19.25 8.07 25.56
C PHE A 222 -19.68 6.86 24.74
N THR A 223 -18.84 5.80 24.71
CA THR A 223 -19.08 4.63 23.88
C THR A 223 -18.69 3.35 24.62
N ASN A 224 -19.25 2.22 24.22
CA ASN A 224 -18.86 0.89 24.69
C ASN A 224 -17.97 0.15 23.67
N TYR A 225 -17.33 0.87 22.78
CA TYR A 225 -16.43 0.27 21.80
C TYR A 225 -15.15 -0.25 22.46
N HIS A 226 -14.69 -1.40 21.98
CA HIS A 226 -13.30 -1.84 22.11
C HIS A 226 -12.51 -1.41 20.90
N LEU A 227 -11.17 -1.39 21.02
CA LEU A 227 -10.26 -1.12 19.91
C LEU A 227 -9.41 -2.36 19.60
N ILE A 228 -9.41 -2.79 18.34
CA ILE A 228 -8.55 -3.84 17.87
C ILE A 228 -7.48 -3.24 16.97
N LEU A 229 -6.21 -3.44 17.35
CA LEU A 229 -5.03 -3.05 16.58
C LEU A 229 -4.40 -4.31 15.98
N ILE A 230 -4.39 -4.43 14.66
CA ILE A 230 -3.76 -5.55 13.96
C ILE A 230 -2.52 -5.05 13.23
N GLY A 231 -1.35 -5.54 13.68
CA GLY A 231 -0.08 -5.16 13.07
C GLY A 231 1.13 -5.48 13.93
N TYR A 232 2.27 -4.97 13.49
CA TYR A 232 3.54 -5.01 14.19
C TYR A 232 4.46 -3.92 13.64
N GLY A 233 5.48 -3.51 14.37
CA GLY A 233 6.43 -2.50 13.90
C GLY A 233 7.22 -1.84 15.02
N SER A 234 7.99 -0.81 14.66
CA SER A 234 8.90 -0.11 15.58
C SER A 234 8.20 0.64 16.71
N GLU A 235 6.94 1.05 16.50
CA GLU A 235 6.16 1.80 17.50
C GLU A 235 5.41 0.89 18.51
N GLU A 236 5.59 -0.43 18.47
CA GLU A 236 4.86 -1.36 19.32
C GLU A 236 5.03 -1.07 20.82
N ILE A 237 6.27 -0.74 21.23
CA ILE A 237 6.58 -0.44 22.64
C ILE A 237 5.84 0.84 23.07
N ASN A 238 5.87 1.90 22.24
CA ASN A 238 5.20 3.16 22.52
C ASN A 238 3.67 2.98 22.62
N ILE A 239 3.09 2.18 21.73
CA ILE A 239 1.67 1.83 21.75
C ILE A 239 1.30 1.12 23.05
N LYS A 240 2.06 0.08 23.44
CA LYS A 240 1.81 -0.67 24.67
C LYS A 240 1.95 0.20 25.92
N ASN A 241 2.99 1.03 25.98
CA ASN A 241 3.20 1.95 27.10
C ASN A 241 2.05 2.94 27.23
N TYR A 242 1.57 3.51 26.11
CA TYR A 242 0.42 4.40 26.14
C TYR A 242 -0.84 3.69 26.64
N ILE A 243 -1.13 2.48 26.18
CA ILE A 243 -2.27 1.67 26.62
C ILE A 243 -2.21 1.44 28.14
N LYS A 244 -1.04 1.01 28.65
CA LYS A 244 -0.84 0.76 30.08
C LYS A 244 -0.98 2.03 30.92
N ASN A 245 -0.28 3.11 30.54
CA ASN A 245 -0.26 4.36 31.30
C ASN A 245 -1.64 5.09 31.32
N ASN A 246 -2.55 4.69 30.44
CA ASN A 246 -3.90 5.24 30.38
C ASN A 246 -5.00 4.22 30.77
N PHE A 247 -4.61 3.07 31.36
CA PHE A 247 -5.54 2.03 31.86
C PHE A 247 -6.49 1.50 30.78
N LEU A 248 -5.99 1.36 29.54
CA LEU A 248 -6.79 0.94 28.38
C LEU A 248 -6.69 -0.57 28.08
N GLU A 249 -5.94 -1.36 28.87
CA GLU A 249 -5.64 -2.78 28.59
C GLU A 249 -6.91 -3.63 28.44
N LYS A 250 -7.95 -3.31 29.21
CA LYS A 250 -9.25 -4.00 29.15
C LYS A 250 -9.98 -3.76 27.83
N TYR A 251 -9.73 -2.61 27.18
CA TYR A 251 -10.50 -2.14 26.03
C TYR A 251 -9.72 -2.23 24.71
N VAL A 252 -8.38 -2.34 24.75
CA VAL A 252 -7.53 -2.38 23.55
C VAL A 252 -6.88 -3.74 23.40
N LYS A 253 -7.13 -4.39 22.26
CA LYS A 253 -6.52 -5.67 21.90
C LYS A 253 -5.54 -5.51 20.76
N ILE A 254 -4.29 -5.95 20.96
CA ILE A 254 -3.25 -6.01 19.92
C ILE A 254 -3.16 -7.42 19.37
N ILE A 255 -3.27 -7.57 18.05
CA ILE A 255 -3.11 -8.86 17.34
C ILE A 255 -1.93 -8.74 16.38
N LYS A 256 -0.95 -9.65 16.55
CA LYS A 256 0.25 -9.70 15.72
C LYS A 256 0.25 -10.92 14.80
N ASN A 257 1.05 -10.84 13.73
CA ASN A 257 1.30 -11.96 12.81
C ASN A 257 0.04 -12.64 12.24
N LEU A 258 -1.02 -11.85 12.06
CA LEU A 258 -2.26 -12.36 11.49
C LEU A 258 -2.14 -12.49 9.98
N ASN A 259 -2.36 -13.69 9.45
CA ASN A 259 -2.28 -13.94 8.01
C ASN A 259 -3.44 -13.30 7.24
N ASN A 260 -4.60 -13.11 7.86
CA ASN A 260 -5.80 -12.59 7.22
C ASN A 260 -6.64 -11.74 8.19
N ALA A 261 -6.60 -10.42 8.00
CA ALA A 261 -7.36 -9.47 8.80
C ALA A 261 -8.81 -9.26 8.31
N LEU A 262 -9.17 -9.75 7.13
CA LEU A 262 -10.47 -9.46 6.51
C LEU A 262 -11.68 -9.88 7.36
N PRO A 263 -11.69 -11.04 8.06
CA PRO A 263 -12.78 -11.38 8.96
C PRO A 263 -12.95 -10.38 10.10
N TYR A 264 -11.86 -9.86 10.64
CA TYR A 264 -11.88 -8.85 11.71
C TYR A 264 -12.42 -7.52 11.21
N ILE A 265 -11.99 -7.08 10.02
CA ILE A 265 -12.52 -5.85 9.39
C ILE A 265 -14.01 -6.02 9.12
N LYS A 266 -14.44 -7.15 8.56
CA LYS A 266 -15.86 -7.43 8.24
C LYS A 266 -16.79 -7.31 9.46
N ASN A 267 -16.31 -7.68 10.63
CA ASN A 267 -17.10 -7.70 11.86
C ASN A 267 -16.96 -6.43 12.72
N ALA A 268 -16.05 -5.51 12.33
CA ALA A 268 -15.90 -4.23 13.01
C ALA A 268 -17.08 -3.30 12.72
N GLU A 269 -17.42 -2.46 13.71
CA GLU A 269 -18.39 -1.38 13.52
C GLU A 269 -17.82 -0.24 12.68
N LEU A 270 -16.49 -0.01 12.79
CA LEU A 270 -15.80 1.09 12.13
C LEU A 270 -14.34 0.73 11.87
N PHE A 271 -13.85 1.02 10.68
CA PHE A 271 -12.43 0.99 10.36
C PHE A 271 -11.83 2.40 10.44
N ILE A 272 -10.69 2.54 11.12
CA ILE A 272 -10.03 3.83 11.32
C ILE A 272 -8.60 3.79 10.78
N LEU A 273 -8.20 4.80 10.00
CA LEU A 273 -6.83 5.00 9.53
C LEU A 273 -6.35 6.41 9.91
N THR A 274 -5.23 6.51 10.63
CA THR A 274 -4.67 7.76 11.14
C THR A 274 -3.37 8.19 10.46
N SER A 275 -3.05 7.62 9.31
CA SER A 275 -1.76 7.78 8.64
C SER A 275 -1.38 9.23 8.33
N VAL A 276 -0.10 9.55 8.48
CA VAL A 276 0.47 10.87 8.15
C VAL A 276 0.64 11.03 6.63
N TYR A 277 1.00 9.97 5.92
CA TYR A 277 1.08 9.94 4.46
C TYR A 277 0.78 8.54 3.93
N GLU A 278 0.17 8.48 2.75
CA GLU A 278 -0.15 7.26 2.02
C GLU A 278 0.10 7.45 0.51
N GLY A 279 0.07 6.35 -0.23
CA GLY A 279 -0.15 6.40 -1.66
C GLY A 279 -1.60 6.05 -1.98
N LEU A 280 -1.94 4.76 -1.85
CA LEU A 280 -3.31 4.26 -1.93
C LEU A 280 -3.46 3.14 -0.89
N PRO A 281 -4.06 3.40 0.28
CA PRO A 281 -4.18 2.41 1.35
C PRO A 281 -5.18 1.30 0.98
N ASN A 282 -4.66 0.12 0.63
CA ASN A 282 -5.48 -1.03 0.23
C ASN A 282 -6.51 -1.40 1.30
N VAL A 283 -6.16 -1.22 2.56
CA VAL A 283 -7.02 -1.59 3.69
C VAL A 283 -8.31 -0.77 3.75
N ILE A 284 -8.31 0.49 3.28
CA ILE A 284 -9.56 1.27 3.12
C ILE A 284 -10.43 0.64 2.03
N ILE A 285 -9.83 0.26 0.89
CA ILE A 285 -10.56 -0.42 -0.20
C ILE A 285 -11.13 -1.75 0.30
N GLU A 286 -10.36 -2.50 1.08
CA GLU A 286 -10.78 -3.76 1.70
C GLU A 286 -11.94 -3.55 2.68
N SER A 287 -11.87 -2.50 3.52
CA SER A 287 -12.93 -2.16 4.47
C SER A 287 -14.24 -1.80 3.76
N VAL A 288 -14.17 -0.94 2.74
CA VAL A 288 -15.32 -0.58 1.90
C VAL A 288 -15.91 -1.82 1.22
N ALA A 289 -15.06 -2.69 0.65
CA ALA A 289 -15.51 -3.91 -0.02
C ALA A 289 -16.19 -4.90 0.93
N LEU A 290 -15.74 -4.96 2.19
CA LEU A 290 -16.34 -5.79 3.24
C LEU A 290 -17.62 -5.19 3.82
N GLY A 291 -17.94 -3.95 3.54
CA GLY A 291 -19.12 -3.28 4.09
C GLY A 291 -18.88 -2.68 5.48
N THR A 292 -17.64 -2.36 5.82
CA THR A 292 -17.26 -1.69 7.07
C THR A 292 -17.08 -0.20 6.81
N PRO A 293 -17.80 0.69 7.50
CA PRO A 293 -17.64 2.14 7.38
C PRO A 293 -16.21 2.58 7.74
N VAL A 294 -15.78 3.70 7.17
CA VAL A 294 -14.40 4.18 7.30
C VAL A 294 -14.36 5.62 7.78
N ILE A 295 -13.50 5.88 8.77
CA ILE A 295 -12.98 7.21 9.10
C ILE A 295 -11.48 7.21 8.85
N SER A 296 -10.94 8.18 8.12
CA SER A 296 -9.52 8.25 7.80
C SER A 296 -8.96 9.65 7.93
N SER A 297 -7.67 9.73 8.29
CA SER A 297 -6.93 10.98 8.14
C SER A 297 -6.94 11.42 6.67
N ASN A 298 -7.10 12.71 6.44
CA ASN A 298 -7.05 13.34 5.12
C ASN A 298 -5.60 13.62 4.69
N CYS A 299 -4.76 12.58 4.67
CA CYS A 299 -3.43 12.71 4.13
C CYS A 299 -3.47 12.91 2.60
N LYS A 300 -2.46 13.60 2.04
CA LYS A 300 -2.50 14.22 0.70
C LYS A 300 -2.88 13.32 -0.47
N SER A 301 -2.90 12.01 -0.32
CA SER A 301 -3.33 11.11 -1.40
C SER A 301 -3.92 9.82 -0.85
N GLY A 302 -4.67 9.13 -1.67
CA GLY A 302 -5.24 7.82 -1.39
C GLY A 302 -6.55 7.86 -0.60
N PRO A 303 -6.58 8.18 0.70
CA PRO A 303 -7.81 8.16 1.47
C PRO A 303 -8.92 9.01 0.85
N SER A 304 -8.65 10.26 0.53
CA SER A 304 -9.64 11.15 -0.11
C SER A 304 -10.11 10.64 -1.47
N GLU A 305 -9.21 10.04 -2.28
CA GLU A 305 -9.58 9.47 -3.57
C GLU A 305 -10.49 8.24 -3.41
N ILE A 306 -10.21 7.36 -2.43
CA ILE A 306 -11.02 6.18 -2.17
C ILE A 306 -12.38 6.59 -1.62
N LEU A 307 -12.39 7.51 -0.65
CA LEU A 307 -13.58 7.98 0.07
C LEU A 307 -14.29 9.14 -0.61
N LEU A 308 -14.01 9.41 -1.89
CA LEU A 308 -14.70 10.41 -2.72
C LEU A 308 -14.74 11.80 -2.06
N ASN A 309 -13.59 12.26 -1.54
CA ASN A 309 -13.43 13.53 -0.83
C ASN A 309 -14.43 13.66 0.35
N GLY A 310 -14.58 12.63 1.17
CA GLY A 310 -15.44 12.60 2.33
C GLY A 310 -16.92 12.22 2.07
N LYS A 311 -17.33 12.10 0.79
CA LYS A 311 -18.68 11.64 0.44
C LYS A 311 -18.88 10.14 0.64
N GLY A 312 -17.81 9.34 0.68
CA GLY A 312 -17.83 7.89 0.79
C GLY A 312 -17.35 7.34 2.14
N GLY A 313 -17.02 8.20 3.07
CA GLY A 313 -16.55 7.93 4.43
C GLY A 313 -16.08 9.25 5.04
N ASP A 314 -15.78 9.30 6.33
CA ASP A 314 -15.37 10.54 6.96
C ASP A 314 -13.86 10.74 6.86
N LEU A 315 -13.47 12.02 6.76
CA LEU A 315 -12.09 12.47 6.74
C LEU A 315 -11.87 13.46 7.90
N PHE A 316 -10.67 13.43 8.49
CA PHE A 316 -10.23 14.36 9.51
C PHE A 316 -8.78 14.79 9.25
N ASP A 317 -8.33 15.91 9.78
CA ASP A 317 -6.98 16.40 9.57
C ASP A 317 -5.94 15.56 10.32
N GLN A 318 -4.75 15.43 9.75
CA GLN A 318 -3.66 14.63 10.32
C GLN A 318 -3.35 15.07 11.75
N GLY A 319 -3.32 14.13 12.70
CA GLY A 319 -3.02 14.40 14.11
C GLY A 319 -4.20 14.93 14.93
N ASP A 320 -5.32 15.28 14.30
CA ASP A 320 -6.51 15.82 14.97
C ASP A 320 -7.31 14.69 15.65
N HIS A 321 -6.88 14.32 16.86
CA HIS A 321 -7.54 13.28 17.64
C HIS A 321 -8.89 13.73 18.20
N ASP A 322 -9.14 15.04 18.38
CA ASP A 322 -10.39 15.56 18.88
C ASP A 322 -11.49 15.43 17.84
N ARG A 323 -11.18 15.86 16.59
CA ARG A 323 -12.10 15.67 15.47
C ARG A 323 -12.40 14.19 15.19
N LEU A 324 -11.40 13.33 15.30
CA LEU A 324 -11.59 11.88 15.19
C LEU A 324 -12.53 11.36 16.29
N SER A 325 -12.39 11.83 17.54
CA SER A 325 -13.25 11.48 18.65
C SER A 325 -14.71 11.87 18.39
N GLU A 326 -14.95 13.10 17.94
CA GLU A 326 -16.28 13.60 17.57
C GLU A 326 -16.94 12.71 16.50
N GLN A 327 -16.18 12.36 15.45
CA GLN A 327 -16.69 11.52 14.36
C GLN A 327 -17.02 10.10 14.83
N ILE A 328 -16.22 9.50 15.73
CA ILE A 328 -16.50 8.18 16.30
C ILE A 328 -17.77 8.24 17.17
N ILE A 329 -17.91 9.26 18.02
CA ILE A 329 -19.10 9.45 18.87
C ILE A 329 -20.35 9.66 18.00
N ALA A 330 -20.25 10.47 16.95
CA ALA A 330 -21.34 10.70 16.02
C ALA A 330 -21.77 9.39 15.33
N HIS A 331 -20.81 8.55 14.92
CA HIS A 331 -21.10 7.23 14.37
C HIS A 331 -21.75 6.30 15.40
N TYR A 332 -21.26 6.32 16.63
CA TYR A 332 -21.85 5.51 17.72
C TYR A 332 -23.31 5.87 17.95
N LYS A 333 -23.65 7.16 17.98
CA LYS A 333 -25.02 7.68 18.16
C LYS A 333 -25.89 7.41 16.92
N ASN A 334 -25.37 7.59 15.73
CA ASN A 334 -26.12 7.40 14.46
C ASN A 334 -25.29 6.72 13.38
N PRO A 335 -25.18 5.40 13.37
CA PRO A 335 -24.36 4.67 12.40
C PRO A 335 -24.89 4.76 10.96
N ASN A 336 -26.13 5.17 10.74
CA ASN A 336 -26.75 5.23 9.42
C ASN A 336 -26.12 6.31 8.53
N ILE A 337 -25.55 7.36 9.09
CA ILE A 337 -24.86 8.42 8.33
C ILE A 337 -23.68 7.82 7.58
N LEU A 338 -22.76 7.14 8.26
CA LEU A 338 -21.61 6.52 7.62
C LEU A 338 -21.98 5.32 6.74
N LYS A 339 -23.07 4.59 7.08
CA LYS A 339 -23.58 3.51 6.21
C LYS A 339 -24.04 4.05 4.85
N LYS A 340 -24.71 5.20 4.79
CA LYS A 340 -25.08 5.86 3.53
C LYS A 340 -23.84 6.25 2.72
N LYS A 341 -22.82 6.84 3.35
CA LYS A 341 -21.54 7.16 2.72
C LYS A 341 -20.83 5.90 2.20
N LEU A 342 -20.79 4.83 2.98
CA LEU A 342 -20.23 3.54 2.60
C LEU A 342 -20.85 2.99 1.30
N ILE A 343 -22.20 3.01 1.20
CA ILE A 343 -22.91 2.56 -0.02
C ILE A 343 -22.42 3.33 -1.25
N LEU A 344 -22.18 4.62 -1.12
CA LEU A 344 -21.64 5.42 -2.21
C LEU A 344 -20.22 4.95 -2.59
N SER A 345 -19.31 4.77 -1.63
CA SER A 345 -17.96 4.24 -1.91
C SER A 345 -17.99 2.87 -2.57
N GLN A 346 -18.91 1.99 -2.14
CA GLN A 346 -19.06 0.64 -2.71
C GLN A 346 -19.42 0.69 -4.21
N LYS A 347 -20.27 1.64 -4.64
CA LYS A 347 -20.60 1.84 -6.07
C LYS A 347 -19.37 2.15 -6.92
N TYR A 348 -18.32 2.71 -6.34
CA TYR A 348 -17.09 3.10 -7.03
C TYR A 348 -15.92 2.13 -6.85
N LEU A 349 -16.12 0.95 -6.21
CA LEU A 349 -15.08 -0.07 -6.02
C LEU A 349 -14.53 -0.63 -7.33
N PHE A 350 -15.30 -0.57 -8.44
CA PHE A 350 -14.83 -1.01 -9.74
C PHE A 350 -13.53 -0.33 -10.19
N ARG A 351 -13.25 0.89 -9.70
CA ARG A 351 -11.99 1.61 -9.97
C ARG A 351 -10.75 0.83 -9.53
N PHE A 352 -10.90 -0.06 -8.56
CA PHE A 352 -9.85 -0.88 -7.95
C PHE A 352 -9.95 -2.36 -8.34
N ASP A 353 -10.82 -2.68 -9.31
CA ASP A 353 -11.03 -4.05 -9.76
C ASP A 353 -9.79 -4.64 -10.40
N GLN A 354 -9.42 -5.84 -9.97
CA GLN A 354 -8.18 -6.51 -10.39
C GLN A 354 -8.13 -6.73 -11.89
N ASN A 355 -9.24 -7.07 -12.53
CA ASN A 355 -9.29 -7.36 -13.96
C ASN A 355 -9.20 -6.06 -14.78
N LEU A 356 -9.91 -5.02 -14.36
CA LEU A 356 -9.84 -3.70 -15.02
C LEU A 356 -8.45 -3.08 -14.91
N ILE A 357 -7.83 -3.16 -13.74
CA ILE A 357 -6.47 -2.66 -13.53
C ILE A 357 -5.46 -3.47 -14.33
N SER A 358 -5.58 -4.79 -14.36
CA SER A 358 -4.68 -5.65 -15.15
C SER A 358 -4.77 -5.37 -16.64
N LYS A 359 -5.95 -5.11 -17.19
CA LYS A 359 -6.12 -4.68 -18.59
C LYS A 359 -5.39 -3.36 -18.87
N LYS A 360 -5.38 -2.40 -17.92
CA LYS A 360 -4.62 -1.15 -18.06
C LYS A 360 -3.10 -1.41 -18.12
N PHE A 361 -2.60 -2.29 -17.25
CA PHE A 361 -1.19 -2.70 -17.30
C PHE A 361 -0.85 -3.49 -18.55
N ASP A 362 -1.69 -4.42 -19.00
CA ASP A 362 -1.54 -5.16 -20.25
C ASP A 362 -1.40 -4.21 -21.46
N LYS A 363 -2.28 -3.20 -21.56
CA LYS A 363 -2.19 -2.19 -22.60
C LYS A 363 -0.85 -1.45 -22.58
N ILE A 364 -0.36 -1.07 -21.40
CA ILE A 364 0.95 -0.41 -21.27
C ILE A 364 2.09 -1.37 -21.64
N PHE A 365 2.08 -2.61 -21.16
CA PHE A 365 3.13 -3.57 -21.44
C PHE A 365 3.24 -3.92 -22.92
N ARG A 366 2.13 -3.85 -23.65
CA ARG A 366 2.12 -4.07 -25.11
C ARG A 366 2.59 -2.83 -25.89
N SER A 367 2.26 -1.62 -25.42
CA SER A 367 2.51 -0.37 -26.16
C SER A 367 3.88 0.28 -25.90
N ILE A 368 4.58 -0.02 -24.78
CA ILE A 368 5.82 0.65 -24.37
C ILE A 368 7.07 0.22 -25.19
#